data_8f98861f95eff778295a9d1cfa6e5fb9
#
_entry.id   8f98861f95eff778295a9d1cfa6e5fb9
#
_cell.length_a   1.000
_cell.length_b   1.000
_cell.length_c   1.000
_cell.angle_alpha   90.00
_cell.angle_beta   90.00
_cell.angle_gamma   90.00
#
_symmetry.space_group_name_H-M   'P 1'
#
loop_
_entity.id
_entity.type
_entity.pdbx_description
1 polymer ?
#
loop_
_entity_poly.entity_id
_entity_poly.type
_entity_poly.pdbx_seq_one_letter_code
_entity_poly.pdbx_strand_id
1 'polypeptide(L)'
;GNKQEGISLLWQDGATRGQGKYFNIDSDKKVEYIETPYDKQINACNDRLNKTYIGYGKQGYSKKQSQVTEDSNAGSISQANTTERVITKSKAVYKNSTWDLVDNVKDDATNLDKLKAEDLPEEYKSKSKEEIKHAASSSSSSSSSRSSSSHSLSNVGRQLQAPQEKLRRRSGLR
;
A
#
# COMPACT_ATOMS: atom_id res chain seq x y z
N GLY A 1 -8.16 15.65 -12.35
CA GLY A 1 -8.14 16.24 -13.71
C GLY A 1 -8.56 15.24 -14.77
N ASN A 2 -9.07 15.74 -15.86
CA ASN A 2 -9.48 14.94 -17.02
C ASN A 2 -8.49 15.12 -18.18
N LYS A 3 -8.69 14.37 -19.28
CA LYS A 3 -7.80 14.41 -20.45
C LYS A 3 -7.72 15.82 -21.06
N GLN A 4 -8.85 16.52 -21.14
CA GLN A 4 -8.91 17.86 -21.77
C GLN A 4 -8.13 18.89 -20.95
N GLU A 5 -8.25 18.82 -19.64
CA GLU A 5 -7.47 19.67 -18.72
C GLU A 5 -5.96 19.42 -18.87
N GLY A 6 -5.55 18.16 -18.93
CA GLY A 6 -4.14 17.82 -19.12
C GLY A 6 -3.57 18.29 -20.47
N ILE A 7 -4.39 18.32 -21.53
CA ILE A 7 -3.99 18.88 -22.83
C ILE A 7 -3.88 20.42 -22.72
N SER A 8 -4.88 21.08 -22.14
CA SER A 8 -4.89 22.54 -22.00
C SER A 8 -3.76 23.07 -21.12
N LEU A 9 -3.33 22.27 -20.12
CA LEU A 9 -2.18 22.56 -19.26
C LEU A 9 -0.83 22.11 -19.86
N LEU A 10 -0.79 21.74 -21.14
CA LEU A 10 0.42 21.38 -21.90
C LEU A 10 1.16 20.13 -21.40
N TRP A 11 0.55 19.29 -20.58
CA TRP A 11 1.17 18.05 -20.09
C TRP A 11 1.44 17.05 -21.23
N GLN A 12 0.53 16.99 -22.23
CA GLN A 12 0.73 16.16 -23.42
C GLN A 12 1.88 16.68 -24.29
N ASP A 13 1.98 17.99 -24.47
CA ASP A 13 3.07 18.62 -25.22
C ASP A 13 4.41 18.40 -24.54
N GLY A 14 4.47 18.60 -23.22
CA GLY A 14 5.67 18.32 -22.43
C GLY A 14 6.13 16.86 -22.52
N ALA A 15 5.22 15.91 -22.44
CA ALA A 15 5.52 14.49 -22.61
C ALA A 15 6.08 14.20 -24.02
N THR A 16 5.47 14.76 -25.06
CA THR A 16 5.91 14.59 -26.45
C THR A 16 7.32 15.16 -26.66
N ARG A 17 7.60 16.36 -26.14
CA ARG A 17 8.93 16.99 -26.23
C ARG A 17 9.99 16.21 -25.48
N GLY A 18 9.60 15.61 -24.34
CA GLY A 18 10.46 14.72 -23.55
C GLY A 18 10.59 13.29 -24.12
N GLN A 19 10.08 13.03 -25.35
CA GLN A 19 10.04 11.70 -25.97
C GLN A 19 9.32 10.64 -25.13
N GLY A 20 8.43 11.08 -24.24
CA GLY A 20 7.59 10.24 -23.39
C GLY A 20 6.18 10.05 -23.96
N LYS A 21 5.35 9.36 -23.17
CA LYS A 21 3.93 9.17 -23.47
C LYS A 21 3.07 9.86 -22.42
N TYR A 22 2.04 10.55 -22.87
CA TYR A 22 1.05 11.14 -21.99
C TYR A 22 -0.05 10.14 -21.68
N PHE A 23 -0.31 9.91 -20.41
CA PHE A 23 -1.46 9.16 -19.90
C PHE A 23 -2.20 10.03 -18.91
N ASN A 24 -3.53 9.90 -18.91
CA ASN A 24 -4.35 10.60 -17.95
C ASN A 24 -5.27 9.60 -17.24
N ILE A 25 -5.50 9.85 -15.98
CA ILE A 25 -6.54 9.18 -15.17
C ILE A 25 -7.64 10.22 -14.98
N ASP A 26 -8.83 9.89 -15.48
CA ASP A 26 -9.99 10.74 -15.31
C ASP A 26 -10.52 10.59 -13.88
N SER A 27 -10.23 11.57 -13.03
CA SER A 27 -10.62 11.59 -11.63
C SER A 27 -12.11 11.87 -11.43
N ASP A 28 -12.78 12.39 -12.47
CA ASP A 28 -14.22 12.69 -12.42
C ASP A 28 -15.06 11.46 -12.79
N LYS A 29 -14.41 10.44 -13.36
CA LYS A 29 -15.06 9.18 -13.71
C LYS A 29 -15.20 8.31 -12.49
N LYS A 30 -16.38 8.27 -11.89
CA LYS A 30 -16.69 7.35 -10.80
C LYS A 30 -16.51 5.91 -11.25
N VAL A 31 -15.68 5.17 -10.51
CA VAL A 31 -15.63 3.72 -10.64
C VAL A 31 -16.85 3.18 -9.90
N GLU A 32 -17.73 2.47 -10.63
CA GLU A 32 -18.83 1.75 -9.99
C GLU A 32 -18.23 0.69 -9.06
N TYR A 33 -18.51 0.82 -7.78
CA TYR A 33 -18.09 -0.13 -6.78
C TYR A 33 -19.22 -1.12 -6.52
N ILE A 34 -18.93 -2.40 -6.66
CA ILE A 34 -19.84 -3.48 -6.30
C ILE A 34 -19.41 -3.99 -4.93
N GLU A 35 -20.26 -3.80 -3.92
CA GLU A 35 -20.02 -4.32 -2.57
C GLU A 35 -19.86 -5.84 -2.61
N THR A 36 -18.89 -6.33 -1.85
CA THR A 36 -18.62 -7.75 -1.74
C THR A 36 -18.65 -8.20 -0.28
N PRO A 37 -18.98 -9.47 0.01
CA PRO A 37 -18.91 -10.01 1.37
C PRO A 37 -17.50 -9.93 1.98
N TYR A 38 -16.48 -9.70 1.16
CA TYR A 38 -15.07 -9.65 1.57
C TYR A 38 -14.61 -8.28 2.07
N ASP A 39 -15.39 -7.23 1.88
CA ASP A 39 -14.98 -5.86 2.21
C ASP A 39 -14.62 -5.68 3.69
N LYS A 40 -15.44 -6.27 4.58
CA LYS A 40 -15.15 -6.28 6.02
C LYS A 40 -13.84 -7.00 6.34
N GLN A 41 -13.55 -8.09 5.62
CA GLN A 41 -12.30 -8.83 5.79
C GLN A 41 -11.10 -8.05 5.27
N ILE A 42 -11.25 -7.35 4.16
CA ILE A 42 -10.21 -6.48 3.58
C ILE A 42 -9.88 -5.36 4.56
N ASN A 43 -10.89 -4.68 5.12
CA ASN A 43 -10.69 -3.63 6.11
C ASN A 43 -9.99 -4.18 7.38
N ALA A 44 -10.44 -5.31 7.90
CA ALA A 44 -9.78 -5.96 9.03
C ALA A 44 -8.34 -6.41 8.74
N CYS A 45 -8.03 -6.80 7.49
CA CYS A 45 -6.66 -7.08 7.05
C CYS A 45 -5.81 -5.80 7.02
N ASN A 46 -6.36 -4.67 6.58
CA ASN A 46 -5.67 -3.38 6.61
C ASN A 46 -5.31 -2.95 8.03
N ASP A 47 -6.26 -3.08 8.95
CA ASP A 47 -6.02 -2.74 10.37
C ASP A 47 -4.92 -3.62 10.99
N ARG A 48 -4.94 -4.91 10.71
CA ARG A 48 -3.87 -5.82 11.15
C ARG A 48 -2.52 -5.46 10.53
N LEU A 49 -2.51 -5.15 9.23
CA LEU A 49 -1.32 -4.71 8.53
C LEU A 49 -0.74 -3.43 9.12
N ASN A 50 -1.59 -2.45 9.44
CA ASN A 50 -1.14 -1.20 10.06
C ASN A 50 -0.52 -1.40 11.44
N LYS A 51 -0.97 -2.41 12.19
CA LYS A 51 -0.38 -2.77 13.49
C LYS A 51 1.01 -3.41 13.39
N THR A 52 1.37 -3.97 12.24
CA THR A 52 2.68 -4.60 12.05
C THR A 52 3.81 -3.60 11.77
N TYR A 53 3.51 -2.36 11.43
CA TYR A 53 4.54 -1.36 11.19
C TYR A 53 5.12 -0.83 12.49
N ILE A 54 6.44 -0.86 12.61
CA ILE A 54 7.22 -0.35 13.74
C ILE A 54 8.03 0.84 13.23
N GLY A 55 7.50 2.05 13.43
CA GLY A 55 8.16 3.27 12.99
C GLY A 55 9.45 3.51 13.76
N TYR A 56 10.59 3.74 13.09
CA TYR A 56 11.87 4.05 13.70
C TYR A 56 12.51 5.32 13.09
N GLY A 57 13.53 5.82 13.75
CA GLY A 57 14.21 7.05 13.35
C GLY A 57 13.34 8.31 13.51
N LYS A 58 13.89 9.45 13.16
CA LYS A 58 13.24 10.77 13.36
C LYS A 58 11.89 10.91 12.66
N GLN A 59 11.68 10.20 11.56
CA GLN A 59 10.46 10.29 10.74
C GLN A 59 9.52 9.09 10.92
N GLY A 60 9.92 8.05 11.65
CA GLY A 60 9.14 6.81 11.75
C GLY A 60 7.72 7.02 12.23
N TYR A 61 7.54 7.81 13.28
CA TYR A 61 6.22 8.13 13.81
C TYR A 61 5.36 8.91 12.79
N SER A 62 5.89 9.98 12.21
CA SER A 62 5.14 10.83 11.26
C SER A 62 4.79 10.07 9.98
N LYS A 63 5.68 9.22 9.49
CA LYS A 63 5.43 8.38 8.30
C LYS A 63 4.34 7.34 8.57
N LYS A 64 4.37 6.71 9.76
CA LYS A 64 3.31 5.78 10.17
C LYS A 64 1.95 6.50 10.28
N GLN A 65 1.92 7.70 10.85
CA GLN A 65 0.69 8.51 10.92
C GLN A 65 0.19 8.91 9.53
N SER A 66 1.09 9.35 8.65
CA SER A 66 0.73 9.66 7.26
C SER A 66 0.11 8.46 6.56
N GLN A 67 0.63 7.24 6.76
CA GLN A 67 0.06 6.04 6.17
C GLN A 67 -1.36 5.75 6.67
N VAL A 68 -1.61 5.92 7.97
CA VAL A 68 -2.97 5.74 8.54
C VAL A 68 -3.91 6.82 8.01
N THR A 69 -3.44 8.06 7.90
CA THR A 69 -4.21 9.18 7.32
C THR A 69 -4.60 8.89 5.87
N GLU A 70 -3.66 8.39 5.06
CA GLU A 70 -3.95 8.03 3.67
C GLU A 70 -4.91 6.84 3.55
N ASP A 71 -4.88 5.89 4.49
CA ASP A 71 -5.88 4.83 4.54
C ASP A 71 -7.28 5.40 4.83
N SER A 72 -7.38 6.35 5.77
CA SER A 72 -8.62 7.04 6.09
C SER A 72 -9.14 7.87 4.91
N ASN A 73 -8.25 8.61 4.24
CA ASN A 73 -8.58 9.38 3.04
C ASN A 73 -9.13 8.47 1.94
N ALA A 74 -8.49 7.33 1.68
CA ALA A 74 -8.98 6.35 0.72
C ALA A 74 -10.38 5.85 1.08
N GLY A 75 -10.63 5.55 2.36
CA GLY A 75 -11.92 5.10 2.86
C GLY A 75 -13.01 6.16 2.72
N SER A 76 -12.68 7.44 2.89
CA SER A 76 -13.64 8.55 2.75
C SER A 76 -14.09 8.77 1.29
N ILE A 77 -13.25 8.37 0.32
CA ILE A 77 -13.60 8.47 -1.10
C ILE A 77 -14.50 7.30 -1.52
N SER A 78 -14.03 6.06 -1.31
CA SER A 78 -14.81 4.85 -1.61
C SER A 78 -14.17 3.59 -1.04
N GLN A 79 -14.97 2.55 -0.84
CA GLN A 79 -14.46 1.22 -0.49
C GLN A 79 -13.56 0.64 -1.60
N ALA A 80 -13.79 0.97 -2.86
CA ALA A 80 -12.91 0.59 -3.96
C ALA A 80 -11.48 1.11 -3.75
N ASN A 81 -11.34 2.38 -3.35
CA ASN A 81 -10.03 2.98 -3.08
C ASN A 81 -9.35 2.32 -1.87
N THR A 82 -10.11 1.99 -0.83
CA THR A 82 -9.60 1.22 0.32
C THR A 82 -9.05 -0.13 -0.14
N THR A 83 -9.82 -0.86 -0.93
CA THR A 83 -9.45 -2.18 -1.45
C THR A 83 -8.16 -2.12 -2.28
N GLU A 84 -8.08 -1.19 -3.24
CA GLU A 84 -6.87 -1.00 -4.07
C GLU A 84 -5.65 -0.63 -3.24
N ARG A 85 -5.84 0.21 -2.22
CA ARG A 85 -4.76 0.58 -1.31
C ARG A 85 -4.25 -0.60 -0.49
N VAL A 86 -5.16 -1.42 0.06
CA VAL A 86 -4.80 -2.64 0.81
C VAL A 86 -4.06 -3.64 -0.10
N ILE A 87 -4.56 -3.84 -1.34
CA ILE A 87 -3.89 -4.69 -2.33
C ILE A 87 -2.48 -4.15 -2.64
N THR A 88 -2.33 -2.85 -2.80
CA THR A 88 -1.03 -2.22 -3.08
C THR A 88 -0.06 -2.43 -1.92
N LYS A 89 -0.50 -2.21 -0.68
CA LYS A 89 0.30 -2.41 0.54
C LYS A 89 0.70 -3.87 0.77
N SER A 90 -0.07 -4.82 0.24
CA SER A 90 0.24 -6.25 0.37
C SER A 90 1.29 -6.76 -0.64
N LYS A 91 1.64 -5.96 -1.66
CA LYS A 91 2.61 -6.35 -2.68
C LYS A 91 4.05 -6.30 -2.13
N ALA A 92 4.89 -7.23 -2.58
CA ALA A 92 6.30 -7.29 -2.16
C ALA A 92 7.12 -6.05 -2.54
N VAL A 93 6.67 -5.30 -3.55
CA VAL A 93 7.30 -4.03 -3.96
C VAL A 93 6.98 -2.86 -3.03
N TYR A 94 5.97 -3.00 -2.15
CA TYR A 94 5.62 -1.98 -1.18
C TYR A 94 6.52 -2.13 0.04
N LYS A 95 7.63 -1.40 0.05
CA LYS A 95 8.64 -1.44 1.09
C LYS A 95 8.79 -0.09 1.77
N ASN A 96 8.95 -0.14 3.08
CA ASN A 96 9.07 1.02 3.95
C ASN A 96 10.35 0.99 4.80
N SER A 97 11.40 0.31 4.33
CA SER A 97 12.64 0.04 5.08
C SER A 97 13.34 1.30 5.61
N THR A 98 13.02 2.48 5.06
CA THR A 98 13.59 3.76 5.55
C THR A 98 12.97 4.26 6.85
N TRP A 99 11.80 3.75 7.26
CA TRP A 99 11.09 4.20 8.46
C TRP A 99 10.35 3.07 9.21
N ASP A 100 10.16 1.90 8.59
CA ASP A 100 9.60 0.71 9.22
C ASP A 100 10.70 -0.29 9.55
N LEU A 101 10.85 -0.57 10.84
CA LEU A 101 11.88 -1.47 11.35
C LEU A 101 11.70 -2.91 10.85
N VAL A 102 10.45 -3.35 10.65
CA VAL A 102 10.15 -4.71 10.15
C VAL A 102 10.68 -4.89 8.74
N ASP A 103 10.40 -3.94 7.85
CA ASP A 103 10.90 -3.97 6.48
C ASP A 103 12.42 -3.77 6.42
N ASN A 104 12.98 -2.91 7.30
CA ASN A 104 14.41 -2.67 7.38
C ASN A 104 15.20 -3.93 7.76
N VAL A 105 14.78 -4.64 8.81
CA VAL A 105 15.41 -5.90 9.27
C VAL A 105 15.20 -7.03 8.25
N LYS A 106 14.07 -7.02 7.54
CA LYS A 106 13.78 -8.00 6.49
C LYS A 106 14.64 -7.81 5.25
N ASP A 107 14.95 -6.57 4.88
CA ASP A 107 15.86 -6.27 3.77
C ASP A 107 17.30 -6.70 4.09
N ASP A 108 17.79 -6.39 5.28
CA ASP A 108 19.09 -6.83 5.78
C ASP A 108 19.09 -6.85 7.32
N ALA A 109 19.24 -8.04 7.89
CA ALA A 109 19.26 -8.24 9.34
C ALA A 109 20.43 -7.51 10.05
N THR A 110 21.49 -7.17 9.32
CA THR A 110 22.64 -6.42 9.86
C THR A 110 22.34 -4.92 10.01
N ASN A 111 21.27 -4.43 9.40
CA ASN A 111 20.87 -3.04 9.53
C ASN A 111 20.52 -2.67 10.98
N LEU A 112 19.99 -3.62 11.74
CA LEU A 112 19.71 -3.40 13.16
C LEU A 112 20.98 -3.07 13.96
N ASP A 113 22.14 -3.61 13.55
CA ASP A 113 23.43 -3.35 14.22
C ASP A 113 23.93 -1.93 13.99
N LYS A 114 23.44 -1.28 12.92
CA LYS A 114 23.78 0.09 12.52
C LYS A 114 22.87 1.12 13.17
N LEU A 115 21.70 0.70 13.70
CA LEU A 115 20.74 1.61 14.33
C LEU A 115 21.22 2.01 15.74
N LYS A 116 21.05 3.29 16.05
CA LYS A 116 21.30 3.80 17.38
C LYS A 116 20.08 3.55 18.27
N ALA A 117 20.31 3.39 19.58
CA ALA A 117 19.21 3.22 20.53
C ALA A 117 18.22 4.40 20.53
N GLU A 118 18.69 5.60 20.21
CA GLU A 118 17.87 6.81 20.10
C GLU A 118 16.90 6.78 18.91
N ASP A 119 17.19 6.01 17.86
CA ASP A 119 16.36 5.85 16.67
C ASP A 119 15.26 4.81 16.87
N LEU A 120 15.34 4.02 17.94
CA LEU A 120 14.33 3.00 18.24
C LEU A 120 13.13 3.60 18.98
N PRO A 121 11.91 3.10 18.74
CA PRO A 121 10.75 3.45 19.55
C PRO A 121 10.99 3.12 21.03
N GLU A 122 10.39 3.88 21.93
CA GLU A 122 10.57 3.74 23.38
C GLU A 122 10.40 2.31 23.88
N GLU A 123 9.39 1.60 23.35
CA GLU A 123 9.08 0.21 23.69
C GLU A 123 10.17 -0.80 23.28
N TYR A 124 11.12 -0.38 22.43
CA TYR A 124 12.21 -1.23 21.94
C TYR A 124 13.59 -0.81 22.44
N LYS A 125 13.73 0.38 23.05
CA LYS A 125 15.02 0.88 23.56
C LYS A 125 15.65 0.01 24.66
N SER A 126 14.81 -0.66 25.45
CA SER A 126 15.25 -1.54 26.54
C SER A 126 15.41 -2.99 26.12
N LYS A 127 15.06 -3.36 24.89
CA LYS A 127 15.12 -4.73 24.39
C LYS A 127 16.45 -5.05 23.76
N SER A 128 16.85 -6.33 23.88
CA SER A 128 18.04 -6.83 23.19
C SER A 128 17.80 -6.86 21.67
N LYS A 129 18.89 -6.86 20.90
CA LYS A 129 18.81 -6.95 19.43
C LYS A 129 18.12 -8.23 18.97
N GLU A 130 18.30 -9.32 19.69
CA GLU A 130 17.65 -10.61 19.45
C GLU A 130 16.14 -10.52 19.65
N GLU A 131 15.70 -9.86 20.71
CA GLU A 131 14.26 -9.63 20.97
C GLU A 131 13.63 -8.74 19.91
N ILE A 132 14.35 -7.72 19.44
CA ILE A 132 13.89 -6.83 18.37
C ILE A 132 13.81 -7.61 17.05
N LYS A 133 14.80 -8.43 16.71
CA LYS A 133 14.77 -9.32 15.54
C LYS A 133 13.60 -10.30 15.61
N HIS A 134 13.36 -10.89 16.79
CA HIS A 134 12.24 -11.79 17.00
C HIS A 134 10.89 -11.07 16.85
N ALA A 135 10.75 -9.87 17.42
CA ALA A 135 9.56 -9.05 17.28
C ALA A 135 9.29 -8.65 15.82
N ALA A 136 10.34 -8.24 15.08
CA ALA A 136 10.25 -7.93 13.65
C ALA A 136 9.89 -9.18 12.84
N SER A 137 10.46 -10.34 13.16
CA SER A 137 10.15 -11.61 12.49
C SER A 137 8.75 -12.11 12.81
N SER A 138 8.28 -12.00 14.04
CA SER A 138 6.92 -12.36 14.43
C SER A 138 5.87 -11.42 13.84
N SER A 139 6.16 -10.11 13.76
CA SER A 139 5.36 -9.15 13.00
C SER A 139 5.39 -9.45 11.50
N SER A 140 6.51 -9.96 10.99
CA SER A 140 6.66 -10.43 9.62
C SER A 140 5.98 -11.80 9.38
N SER A 141 5.91 -12.71 10.32
CA SER A 141 5.17 -13.97 10.20
C SER A 141 3.65 -13.79 10.38
N SER A 142 3.22 -12.81 11.16
CA SER A 142 1.87 -12.25 11.08
C SER A 142 1.64 -11.57 9.71
N SER A 143 2.68 -11.14 9.02
CA SER A 143 2.74 -10.65 7.65
C SER A 143 3.05 -11.75 6.61
N SER A 144 3.30 -12.99 7.01
CA SER A 144 3.16 -14.16 6.12
C SER A 144 1.68 -14.32 5.73
N SER A 145 0.75 -13.79 6.52
CA SER A 145 -0.55 -13.35 6.05
C SER A 145 -0.46 -12.17 5.05
N ARG A 146 0.65 -11.42 4.93
CA ARG A 146 0.87 -10.48 3.81
C ARG A 146 1.00 -11.26 2.49
N SER A 147 1.73 -12.36 2.42
CA SER A 147 1.86 -13.15 1.18
C SER A 147 0.71 -14.15 0.98
N SER A 148 0.14 -14.74 2.01
CA SER A 148 -1.04 -15.59 1.89
C SER A 148 -2.34 -14.79 1.77
N SER A 149 -2.45 -13.60 2.39
CA SER A 149 -3.52 -12.64 2.09
C SER A 149 -3.35 -12.03 0.69
N SER A 150 -2.11 -11.84 0.18
CA SER A 150 -1.90 -11.41 -1.21
C SER A 150 -2.37 -12.46 -2.21
N HIS A 151 -2.26 -13.76 -1.91
CA HIS A 151 -2.83 -14.83 -2.74
C HIS A 151 -4.35 -14.86 -2.68
N SER A 152 -4.94 -14.69 -1.51
CA SER A 152 -6.38 -14.56 -1.32
C SER A 152 -6.91 -13.26 -1.93
N LEU A 153 -6.25 -12.12 -1.67
CA LEU A 153 -6.63 -10.81 -2.20
C LEU A 153 -6.36 -10.69 -3.71
N SER A 154 -5.30 -11.31 -4.26
CA SER A 154 -5.07 -11.35 -5.71
C SER A 154 -6.09 -12.24 -6.43
N ASN A 155 -6.61 -13.28 -5.78
CA ASN A 155 -7.71 -14.08 -6.30
C ASN A 155 -9.03 -13.32 -6.23
N VAL A 156 -9.29 -12.59 -5.14
CA VAL A 156 -10.44 -11.69 -5.01
C VAL A 156 -10.35 -10.56 -6.05
N GLY A 157 -9.19 -9.93 -6.20
CA GLY A 157 -8.96 -8.90 -7.23
C GLY A 157 -9.16 -9.43 -8.65
N ARG A 158 -8.71 -10.65 -8.97
CA ARG A 158 -8.97 -11.31 -10.25
C ARG A 158 -10.44 -11.66 -10.45
N GLN A 159 -11.15 -12.10 -9.41
CA GLN A 159 -12.57 -12.38 -9.47
C GLN A 159 -13.41 -11.10 -9.65
N LEU A 160 -12.98 -9.98 -9.08
CA LEU A 160 -13.64 -8.67 -9.23
C LEU A 160 -13.39 -8.05 -10.61
N GLN A 161 -12.23 -8.31 -11.23
CA GLN A 161 -11.89 -7.81 -12.57
C GLN A 161 -12.55 -8.65 -13.69
N ALA A 162 -12.79 -9.93 -13.48
CA ALA A 162 -13.38 -10.81 -14.48
C ALA A 162 -14.79 -10.41 -14.97
N PRO A 163 -15.71 -9.91 -14.11
CA PRO A 163 -16.99 -9.38 -14.56
C PRO A 163 -16.84 -8.07 -15.37
N GLN A 164 -15.92 -7.20 -15.02
CA GLN A 164 -15.68 -5.93 -15.72
C GLN A 164 -15.09 -6.15 -17.10
N GLU A 165 -14.23 -7.15 -17.27
CA GLU A 165 -13.66 -7.50 -18.57
C GLU A 165 -14.69 -8.14 -19.51
N LYS A 166 -15.63 -8.93 -18.97
CA LYS A 166 -16.77 -9.47 -19.71
C LYS A 166 -17.75 -8.36 -20.16
N LEU A 167 -18.00 -7.38 -19.33
CA LEU A 167 -18.81 -6.20 -19.66
C LEU A 167 -18.14 -5.32 -20.72
N ARG A 168 -16.83 -5.11 -20.61
CA ARG A 168 -16.02 -4.37 -21.60
C ARG A 168 -16.05 -5.03 -22.98
N ARG A 169 -15.96 -6.37 -23.05
CA ARG A 169 -16.04 -7.13 -24.30
C ARG A 169 -17.45 -7.09 -24.92
N ARG A 170 -18.52 -7.00 -24.12
CA ARG A 170 -19.90 -6.88 -24.59
C ARG A 170 -20.26 -5.49 -25.09
N SER A 171 -19.64 -4.44 -24.55
CA SER A 171 -19.90 -3.04 -24.92
C SER A 171 -19.11 -2.57 -26.16
N GLY A 172 -18.28 -3.41 -26.78
CA GLY A 172 -17.56 -3.08 -28.01
C GLY A 172 -16.54 -1.96 -27.89
N LEU A 173 -16.20 -1.52 -26.69
CA LEU A 173 -15.20 -0.49 -26.45
C LEU A 173 -13.79 -1.10 -26.54
N ARG A 174 -13.14 -0.82 -27.68
CA ARG A 174 -11.70 -1.02 -27.90
C ARG A 174 -10.87 0.06 -27.25
#